data_5a70a978de0c82db533001c2f2d5e758
#
_entry.id   5a70a978de0c82db533001c2f2d5e758
#
_cell.length_a   1.000
_cell.length_b   1.000
_cell.length_c   1.000
_cell.angle_alpha   90.00
_cell.angle_beta   90.00
_cell.angle_gamma   90.00
#
_symmetry.space_group_name_H-M   'P 1'
#
loop_
_entity.id
_entity.type
_entity.pdbx_description
1 polymer ?
#
loop_
_entity_poly.entity_id
_entity_poly.type
_entity_poly.pdbx_seq_one_letter_code
_entity_poly.pdbx_strand_id
1 'polypeptide(L)'
;MLVTAGSVEVTPTVPSPLGANGLPDVPWRRVADTLEVNALVVHEEPSPLVILTVDALFIGSYLRGLVEAGLQDLVPPQRLWLSASHTHRAPAMDPDKPLLGVPSAAFVEGLAEQAVRLVTDLLQSSPSEAVIHASSAHARHAIHRRRAGRPRLSGDGFAWGGITMAPNPDVACDERVRRYDVLDPAGRRLAVLWHYACHPTAAPDRLAVSAEFPGVARERLRDLYGEVPVLFLQGFSGDVRPPSIATYRDDFVRRLRLGPHFRDFTPDEFARWSGSLAEVVGGAESVETGQTASPIVNRRIEVPASQFFEGAAPGATVSFQRIALGPLHMVGVGAELVSAYQALLEECAGDAE
;
A
#
# COMPACT_ATOMS: atom_id res chain seq x y z
N MET A 1 -4.26 -25.37 -2.96
CA MET A 1 -5.01 -24.50 -3.88
C MET A 1 -4.31 -24.45 -5.23
N LEU A 2 -5.03 -24.11 -6.31
CA LEU A 2 -4.45 -23.91 -7.62
C LEU A 2 -4.24 -22.41 -7.86
N VAL A 3 -3.03 -21.99 -8.29
CA VAL A 3 -2.71 -20.59 -8.47
C VAL A 3 -1.93 -20.32 -9.75
N THR A 4 -2.08 -19.09 -10.26
CA THR A 4 -1.16 -18.46 -11.20
C THR A 4 -0.78 -17.08 -10.65
N ALA A 5 0.42 -16.61 -10.95
CA ALA A 5 0.86 -15.29 -10.53
C ALA A 5 1.76 -14.65 -11.60
N GLY A 6 1.77 -13.32 -11.65
CA GLY A 6 2.54 -12.57 -12.62
C GLY A 6 2.68 -11.10 -12.25
N SER A 7 3.56 -10.41 -12.96
CA SER A 7 3.76 -8.97 -12.85
C SER A 7 3.90 -8.33 -14.23
N VAL A 8 3.57 -7.05 -14.30
CA VAL A 8 3.79 -6.24 -15.51
C VAL A 8 4.27 -4.85 -15.09
N GLU A 9 5.27 -4.34 -15.81
CA GLU A 9 5.75 -2.97 -15.64
C GLU A 9 4.74 -1.98 -16.22
N VAL A 10 4.44 -0.93 -15.43
CA VAL A 10 3.49 0.16 -15.77
C VAL A 10 4.13 1.55 -15.60
N THR A 11 5.45 1.63 -15.69
CA THR A 11 6.19 2.88 -15.55
C THR A 11 5.75 3.89 -16.63
N PRO A 12 5.37 5.12 -16.26
CA PRO A 12 4.93 6.12 -17.23
C PRO A 12 6.08 6.56 -18.13
N THR A 13 5.79 6.75 -19.42
CA THR A 13 6.74 7.27 -20.41
C THR A 13 6.51 8.75 -20.74
N VAL A 14 5.32 9.28 -20.42
CA VAL A 14 4.95 10.67 -20.68
C VAL A 14 4.82 11.41 -19.36
N PRO A 15 5.56 12.53 -19.18
CA PRO A 15 5.50 13.33 -17.96
C PRO A 15 4.09 13.82 -17.63
N SER A 16 3.66 13.58 -16.40
CA SER A 16 2.40 14.04 -15.83
C SER A 16 2.58 14.33 -14.33
N PRO A 17 1.69 15.06 -13.67
CA PRO A 17 1.76 15.28 -12.22
C PRO A 17 1.72 13.97 -11.43
N LEU A 18 2.52 13.90 -10.36
CA LEU A 18 2.49 12.78 -9.41
C LEU A 18 1.42 13.00 -8.34
N GLY A 19 0.84 11.91 -7.85
CA GLY A 19 -0.25 11.94 -6.89
C GLY A 19 0.18 12.43 -5.50
N ALA A 20 -0.49 13.48 -4.99
CA ALA A 20 -0.32 14.03 -3.64
C ALA A 20 1.13 14.34 -3.20
N ASN A 21 2.02 14.64 -4.15
CA ASN A 21 3.41 15.01 -3.86
C ASN A 21 3.59 16.47 -3.37
N GLY A 22 2.48 17.21 -3.23
CA GLY A 22 2.44 18.63 -2.88
C GLY A 22 2.68 19.59 -4.06
N LEU A 23 2.72 19.06 -5.30
CA LEU A 23 2.96 19.78 -6.55
C LEU A 23 1.95 19.33 -7.62
N PRO A 24 0.65 19.62 -7.46
CA PRO A 24 -0.44 18.98 -8.22
C PRO A 24 -0.40 19.24 -9.73
N ASP A 25 0.25 20.32 -10.17
CA ASP A 25 0.32 20.74 -11.58
C ASP A 25 1.74 20.57 -12.18
N VAL A 26 2.69 20.01 -11.43
CA VAL A 26 4.08 19.91 -11.88
C VAL A 26 4.36 18.48 -12.35
N PRO A 27 4.64 18.27 -13.65
CA PRO A 27 4.99 16.96 -14.17
C PRO A 27 6.30 16.44 -13.56
N TRP A 28 6.40 15.10 -13.45
CA TRP A 28 7.65 14.45 -13.06
C TRP A 28 8.77 14.69 -14.09
N ARG A 29 10.02 14.55 -13.67
CA ARG A 29 11.19 14.87 -14.49
C ARG A 29 12.07 13.67 -14.82
N ARG A 30 12.00 12.61 -14.03
CA ARG A 30 12.78 11.38 -14.24
C ARG A 30 12.08 10.18 -13.61
N VAL A 31 12.47 9.01 -14.04
CA VAL A 31 12.14 7.74 -13.42
C VAL A 31 13.32 7.34 -12.52
N ALA A 32 13.06 7.10 -11.24
CA ALA A 32 14.05 6.60 -10.29
C ALA A 32 14.06 5.07 -10.26
N ASP A 33 12.86 4.48 -10.27
CA ASP A 33 12.66 3.03 -10.34
C ASP A 33 11.30 2.71 -11.01
N THR A 34 11.09 1.45 -11.34
CA THR A 34 9.91 0.99 -12.08
C THR A 34 8.68 0.88 -11.23
N LEU A 35 7.51 1.17 -11.83
CA LEU A 35 6.20 0.90 -11.25
C LEU A 35 5.64 -0.40 -11.82
N GLU A 36 4.95 -1.18 -11.00
CA GLU A 36 4.39 -2.47 -11.40
C GLU A 36 2.93 -2.66 -11.00
N VAL A 37 2.28 -3.53 -11.76
CA VAL A 37 1.07 -4.25 -11.34
C VAL A 37 1.49 -5.70 -11.08
N ASN A 38 1.15 -6.21 -9.90
CA ASN A 38 1.40 -7.59 -9.52
C ASN A 38 0.09 -8.29 -9.22
N ALA A 39 -0.08 -9.53 -9.68
CA ALA A 39 -1.30 -10.31 -9.55
C ALA A 39 -1.05 -11.72 -9.01
N LEU A 40 -1.94 -12.17 -8.14
CA LEU A 40 -2.12 -13.57 -7.74
C LEU A 40 -3.56 -13.98 -8.05
N VAL A 41 -3.72 -15.00 -8.88
CA VAL A 41 -5.02 -15.60 -9.22
C VAL A 41 -5.14 -16.93 -8.51
N VAL A 42 -6.19 -17.10 -7.72
CA VAL A 42 -6.57 -18.39 -7.12
C VAL A 42 -7.70 -18.97 -7.96
N HIS A 43 -7.41 -20.08 -8.61
CA HIS A 43 -8.38 -20.80 -9.46
C HIS A 43 -9.32 -21.59 -8.58
N GLU A 44 -10.57 -21.17 -8.51
CA GLU A 44 -11.64 -21.77 -7.71
C GLU A 44 -12.94 -21.79 -8.51
N GLU A 45 -13.73 -22.83 -8.34
CA GLU A 45 -15.07 -22.91 -8.90
C GLU A 45 -16.10 -22.29 -7.92
N PRO A 46 -17.13 -21.57 -8.38
CA PRO A 46 -17.47 -21.32 -9.80
C PRO A 46 -16.75 -20.11 -10.41
N SER A 47 -15.91 -19.40 -9.68
CA SER A 47 -15.20 -18.22 -10.20
C SER A 47 -13.88 -17.99 -9.46
N PRO A 48 -12.84 -17.50 -10.15
CA PRO A 48 -11.53 -17.24 -9.55
C PRO A 48 -11.58 -16.11 -8.52
N LEU A 49 -10.62 -16.13 -7.58
CA LEU A 49 -10.30 -14.98 -6.73
C LEU A 49 -9.00 -14.34 -7.23
N VAL A 50 -9.04 -13.04 -7.47
CA VAL A 50 -7.89 -12.26 -7.96
C VAL A 50 -7.46 -11.25 -6.91
N ILE A 51 -6.18 -11.30 -6.53
CA ILE A 51 -5.51 -10.28 -5.72
C ILE A 51 -4.58 -9.50 -6.63
N LEU A 52 -4.81 -8.21 -6.78
CA LEU A 52 -4.09 -7.32 -7.67
C LEU A 52 -3.58 -6.11 -6.89
N THR A 53 -2.27 -5.87 -6.94
CA THR A 53 -1.62 -4.71 -6.32
C THR A 53 -1.00 -3.82 -7.39
N VAL A 54 -1.09 -2.51 -7.22
CA VAL A 54 -0.64 -1.51 -8.18
C VAL A 54 0.27 -0.50 -7.48
N ASP A 55 1.39 -0.17 -8.07
CA ASP A 55 2.22 0.95 -7.62
C ASP A 55 1.54 2.27 -8.00
N ALA A 56 0.68 2.74 -7.10
CA ALA A 56 -0.15 3.91 -7.25
C ALA A 56 -0.40 4.56 -5.88
N LEU A 57 -0.86 5.82 -5.88
CA LEU A 57 -1.25 6.50 -4.64
C LEU A 57 -2.50 5.83 -4.02
N PHE A 58 -3.52 5.58 -4.83
CA PHE A 58 -4.76 4.90 -4.42
C PHE A 58 -5.49 4.38 -5.66
N ILE A 59 -6.44 3.47 -5.43
CA ILE A 59 -7.34 3.00 -6.47
C ILE A 59 -8.61 3.84 -6.42
N GLY A 60 -8.73 4.80 -7.35
CA GLY A 60 -9.93 5.60 -7.51
C GLY A 60 -11.05 4.85 -8.24
N SER A 61 -12.25 5.43 -8.21
CA SER A 61 -13.43 4.87 -8.89
C SER A 61 -13.20 4.71 -10.40
N TYR A 62 -12.45 5.61 -11.01
CA TYR A 62 -12.16 5.59 -12.44
C TYR A 62 -11.31 4.36 -12.83
N LEU A 63 -10.12 4.20 -12.23
CA LEU A 63 -9.27 3.03 -12.50
C LEU A 63 -9.98 1.72 -12.16
N ARG A 64 -10.66 1.68 -11.01
CA ARG A 64 -11.41 0.51 -10.58
C ARG A 64 -12.47 0.12 -11.60
N GLY A 65 -13.27 1.09 -12.05
CA GLY A 65 -14.33 0.85 -13.05
C GLY A 65 -13.80 0.28 -14.36
N LEU A 66 -12.65 0.79 -14.85
CA LEU A 66 -11.99 0.28 -16.05
C LEU A 66 -11.54 -1.18 -15.90
N VAL A 67 -10.91 -1.52 -14.76
CA VAL A 67 -10.45 -2.90 -14.50
C VAL A 67 -11.65 -3.85 -14.30
N GLU A 68 -12.65 -3.46 -13.51
CA GLU A 68 -13.87 -4.27 -13.30
C GLU A 68 -14.62 -4.50 -14.62
N ALA A 69 -14.75 -3.48 -15.47
CA ALA A 69 -15.39 -3.60 -16.79
C ALA A 69 -14.60 -4.53 -17.73
N GLY A 70 -13.27 -4.43 -17.74
CA GLY A 70 -12.40 -5.26 -18.57
C GLY A 70 -12.40 -6.75 -18.13
N LEU A 71 -12.70 -7.04 -16.88
CA LEU A 71 -12.73 -8.40 -16.31
C LEU A 71 -14.15 -8.95 -16.08
N GLN A 72 -15.20 -8.22 -16.42
CA GLN A 72 -16.60 -8.51 -16.03
C GLN A 72 -17.08 -9.93 -16.35
N ASP A 73 -16.61 -10.51 -17.47
CA ASP A 73 -16.99 -11.84 -17.93
C ASP A 73 -16.11 -12.96 -17.35
N LEU A 74 -15.03 -12.61 -16.63
CA LEU A 74 -14.02 -13.53 -16.12
C LEU A 74 -13.98 -13.55 -14.59
N VAL A 75 -14.11 -12.40 -13.95
CA VAL A 75 -13.94 -12.21 -12.50
C VAL A 75 -15.09 -11.36 -11.97
N PRO A 76 -15.96 -11.89 -11.12
CA PRO A 76 -16.97 -11.07 -10.45
C PRO A 76 -16.31 -9.96 -9.61
N PRO A 77 -16.84 -8.72 -9.59
CA PRO A 77 -16.25 -7.62 -8.83
C PRO A 77 -16.03 -7.91 -7.33
N GLN A 78 -16.85 -8.79 -6.75
CA GLN A 78 -16.70 -9.23 -5.36
C GLN A 78 -15.48 -10.13 -5.15
N ARG A 79 -14.99 -10.76 -6.21
CA ARG A 79 -13.82 -11.66 -6.20
C ARG A 79 -12.55 -10.98 -6.71
N LEU A 80 -12.60 -9.67 -6.88
CA LEU A 80 -11.45 -8.84 -7.21
C LEU A 80 -11.02 -8.02 -5.98
N TRP A 81 -9.83 -8.33 -5.44
CA TRP A 81 -9.12 -7.45 -4.53
C TRP A 81 -8.19 -6.57 -5.35
N LEU A 82 -8.38 -5.26 -5.26
CA LEU A 82 -7.57 -4.29 -5.97
C LEU A 82 -7.07 -3.25 -4.97
N SER A 83 -5.74 -3.19 -4.76
CA SER A 83 -5.12 -2.28 -3.79
C SER A 83 -3.91 -1.55 -4.36
N ALA A 84 -3.61 -0.39 -3.81
CA ALA A 84 -2.45 0.42 -4.15
C ALA A 84 -1.32 0.26 -3.13
N SER A 85 -0.07 0.41 -3.58
CA SER A 85 1.09 0.52 -2.70
C SER A 85 1.12 1.83 -1.90
N HIS A 86 0.28 2.79 -2.27
CA HIS A 86 0.21 4.12 -1.69
C HIS A 86 1.45 5.00 -1.94
N THR A 87 2.23 4.72 -2.98
CA THR A 87 3.36 5.57 -3.34
C THR A 87 2.90 6.96 -3.79
N HIS A 88 3.50 7.99 -3.21
CA HIS A 88 3.32 9.40 -3.62
C HIS A 88 4.23 9.79 -4.80
N ARG A 89 4.82 8.80 -5.47
CA ARG A 89 5.74 8.96 -6.60
C ARG A 89 5.24 8.27 -7.87
N ALA A 90 3.96 7.89 -7.92
CA ALA A 90 3.26 7.47 -9.12
C ALA A 90 2.41 8.62 -9.70
N PRO A 91 2.07 8.61 -10.99
CA PRO A 91 1.15 9.59 -11.58
C PRO A 91 -0.18 9.67 -10.83
N ALA A 92 -0.80 10.85 -10.85
CA ALA A 92 -2.17 11.02 -10.37
C ALA A 92 -3.14 10.11 -11.13
N MET A 93 -4.14 9.54 -10.44
CA MET A 93 -4.98 8.46 -10.97
C MET A 93 -6.46 8.81 -11.10
N ASP A 94 -6.96 9.83 -10.41
CA ASP A 94 -8.39 10.04 -10.25
C ASP A 94 -8.79 11.46 -10.68
N PRO A 95 -9.58 11.60 -11.77
CA PRO A 95 -10.05 12.90 -12.23
C PRO A 95 -10.98 13.60 -11.22
N ASP A 96 -11.62 12.85 -10.32
CA ASP A 96 -12.51 13.43 -9.31
C ASP A 96 -11.74 14.04 -8.12
N LYS A 97 -10.40 13.89 -8.09
CA LYS A 97 -9.53 14.43 -7.04
C LYS A 97 -8.40 15.31 -7.57
N PRO A 98 -8.70 16.39 -8.29
CA PRO A 98 -7.69 17.23 -8.95
C PRO A 98 -6.70 17.90 -7.99
N LEU A 99 -7.07 18.08 -6.72
CA LEU A 99 -6.16 18.60 -5.67
C LEU A 99 -5.01 17.63 -5.34
N LEU A 100 -5.16 16.35 -5.66
CA LEU A 100 -4.10 15.35 -5.51
C LEU A 100 -3.22 15.23 -6.77
N GLY A 101 -3.51 15.99 -7.82
CA GLY A 101 -2.84 15.98 -9.11
C GLY A 101 -3.81 15.70 -10.26
N VAL A 102 -3.53 16.29 -11.42
CA VAL A 102 -4.35 16.08 -12.62
C VAL A 102 -3.89 14.80 -13.33
N PRO A 103 -4.75 13.78 -13.45
CA PRO A 103 -4.37 12.51 -14.06
C PRO A 103 -4.21 12.63 -15.59
N SER A 104 -3.33 11.83 -16.16
CA SER A 104 -3.32 11.53 -17.57
C SER A 104 -4.29 10.38 -17.86
N ALA A 105 -5.39 10.65 -18.56
CA ALA A 105 -6.37 9.60 -18.90
C ALA A 105 -5.69 8.44 -19.66
N ALA A 106 -4.83 8.75 -20.64
CA ALA A 106 -4.11 7.74 -21.39
C ALA A 106 -3.20 6.85 -20.53
N PHE A 107 -2.61 7.41 -19.45
CA PHE A 107 -1.82 6.60 -18.51
C PHE A 107 -2.72 5.67 -17.69
N VAL A 108 -3.84 6.18 -17.14
CA VAL A 108 -4.75 5.38 -16.31
C VAL A 108 -5.44 4.27 -17.12
N GLU A 109 -5.86 4.59 -18.36
CA GLU A 109 -6.47 3.64 -19.29
C GLU A 109 -5.46 2.55 -19.69
N GLY A 110 -4.23 2.96 -20.07
CA GLY A 110 -3.16 2.01 -20.42
C GLY A 110 -2.75 1.11 -19.26
N LEU A 111 -2.74 1.63 -18.01
CA LEU A 111 -2.51 0.83 -16.81
C LEU A 111 -3.65 -0.18 -16.60
N ALA A 112 -4.91 0.25 -16.75
CA ALA A 112 -6.06 -0.64 -16.65
C ALA A 112 -6.01 -1.76 -17.71
N GLU A 113 -5.69 -1.43 -18.96
CA GLU A 113 -5.53 -2.41 -20.05
C GLU A 113 -4.44 -3.45 -19.73
N GLN A 114 -3.29 -3.01 -19.19
CA GLN A 114 -2.21 -3.92 -18.82
C GLN A 114 -2.61 -4.81 -17.64
N ALA A 115 -3.30 -4.27 -16.63
CA ALA A 115 -3.82 -5.04 -15.50
C ALA A 115 -4.83 -6.10 -15.95
N VAL A 116 -5.78 -5.73 -16.81
CA VAL A 116 -6.78 -6.65 -17.39
C VAL A 116 -6.10 -7.75 -18.21
N ARG A 117 -5.13 -7.38 -19.06
CA ARG A 117 -4.37 -8.34 -19.87
C ARG A 117 -3.60 -9.32 -18.98
N LEU A 118 -2.87 -8.82 -17.98
CA LEU A 118 -2.15 -9.66 -17.01
C LEU A 118 -3.07 -10.71 -16.38
N VAL A 119 -4.22 -10.29 -15.85
CA VAL A 119 -5.18 -11.20 -15.22
C VAL A 119 -5.75 -12.20 -16.23
N THR A 120 -6.08 -11.75 -17.44
CA THR A 120 -6.61 -12.62 -18.50
C THR A 120 -5.59 -13.69 -18.90
N ASP A 121 -4.33 -13.32 -19.08
CA ASP A 121 -3.25 -14.25 -19.44
C ASP A 121 -3.01 -15.27 -18.30
N LEU A 122 -3.08 -14.83 -17.04
CA LEU A 122 -2.95 -15.71 -15.87
C LEU A 122 -4.12 -16.70 -15.75
N LEU A 123 -5.34 -16.26 -16.06
CA LEU A 123 -6.52 -17.15 -16.09
C LEU A 123 -6.45 -18.21 -17.19
N GLN A 124 -5.77 -17.92 -18.30
CA GLN A 124 -5.56 -18.86 -19.41
C GLN A 124 -4.35 -19.76 -19.22
N SER A 125 -3.46 -19.40 -18.28
CA SER A 125 -2.24 -20.17 -17.99
C SER A 125 -2.57 -21.42 -17.15
N SER A 126 -1.76 -22.46 -17.27
CA SER A 126 -1.89 -23.67 -16.46
C SER A 126 -1.56 -23.35 -14.99
N PRO A 127 -2.51 -23.55 -14.05
CA PRO A 127 -2.26 -23.27 -12.65
C PRO A 127 -1.35 -24.31 -12.01
N SER A 128 -0.61 -23.89 -11.00
CA SER A 128 0.21 -24.75 -10.15
C SER A 128 -0.47 -24.99 -8.81
N GLU A 129 -0.31 -26.18 -8.25
CA GLU A 129 -0.64 -26.42 -6.85
C GLU A 129 0.22 -25.52 -5.96
N ALA A 130 -0.38 -24.97 -4.92
CA ALA A 130 0.34 -24.10 -4.00
C ALA A 130 -0.15 -24.17 -2.54
N VAL A 131 0.77 -23.86 -1.63
CA VAL A 131 0.52 -23.61 -0.21
C VAL A 131 1.04 -22.22 0.15
N ILE A 132 0.50 -21.61 1.21
CA ILE A 132 0.97 -20.33 1.73
C ILE A 132 1.72 -20.54 3.02
N HIS A 133 2.94 -20.03 3.11
CA HIS A 133 3.73 -19.98 4.32
C HIS A 133 3.75 -18.55 4.87
N ALA A 134 3.33 -18.37 6.11
CA ALA A 134 3.40 -17.10 6.80
C ALA A 134 4.72 -16.92 7.53
N SER A 135 5.28 -15.73 7.43
CA SER A 135 6.50 -15.32 8.12
C SER A 135 6.29 -13.94 8.74
N SER A 136 6.96 -13.63 9.83
CA SER A 136 6.91 -12.30 10.43
C SER A 136 8.28 -11.82 10.91
N ALA A 137 8.40 -10.50 11.00
CA ALA A 137 9.54 -9.81 11.58
C ALA A 137 9.09 -8.49 12.20
N HIS A 138 9.96 -7.84 12.96
CA HIS A 138 9.72 -6.51 13.52
C HIS A 138 10.64 -5.48 12.87
N ALA A 139 10.06 -4.37 12.36
CA ALA A 139 10.76 -3.29 11.71
C ALA A 139 10.43 -1.94 12.37
N ARG A 140 11.39 -1.35 13.08
CA ARG A 140 11.27 0.00 13.66
C ARG A 140 11.60 1.08 12.62
N HIS A 141 10.91 1.02 11.48
CA HIS A 141 11.16 1.88 10.34
C HIS A 141 10.06 2.94 10.13
N ALA A 142 9.13 3.06 11.06
CA ALA A 142 8.01 3.99 11.00
C ALA A 142 7.87 4.79 12.30
N ILE A 143 7.24 5.96 12.20
CA ILE A 143 6.92 6.81 13.34
C ILE A 143 5.55 7.45 13.15
N HIS A 144 4.81 7.58 14.25
CA HIS A 144 3.54 8.29 14.25
C HIS A 144 3.74 9.77 13.92
N ARG A 145 2.87 10.34 13.05
CA ARG A 145 3.04 11.69 12.48
C ARG A 145 2.05 12.74 12.99
N ARG A 146 1.24 12.40 13.99
CA ARG A 146 0.25 13.32 14.58
C ARG A 146 0.63 13.62 16.02
N ARG A 147 0.76 14.91 16.34
CA ARG A 147 1.08 15.40 17.67
C ARG A 147 0.19 16.57 18.04
N ALA A 148 -0.12 16.73 19.33
CA ALA A 148 -0.77 17.94 19.82
C ALA A 148 0.08 19.17 19.50
N GLY A 149 -0.52 20.14 18.85
CA GLY A 149 0.12 21.41 18.53
C GLY A 149 0.45 22.20 19.80
N ARG A 150 1.50 23.01 19.72
CA ARG A 150 1.84 23.91 20.86
C ARG A 150 0.79 24.98 21.03
N PRO A 151 0.53 25.40 22.26
CA PRO A 151 -0.33 26.56 22.52
C PRO A 151 0.21 27.80 21.78
N ARG A 152 -0.67 28.59 21.20
CA ARG A 152 -0.33 29.82 20.50
C ARG A 152 -1.06 31.00 21.12
N LEU A 153 -0.37 32.13 21.32
CA LEU A 153 -1.05 33.41 21.53
C LEU A 153 -1.58 33.88 20.17
N SER A 154 -2.89 34.05 20.07
CA SER A 154 -3.55 34.71 18.95
C SER A 154 -4.07 36.09 19.41
N GLY A 155 -4.50 36.94 18.48
CA GLY A 155 -5.06 38.26 18.84
C GLY A 155 -6.31 38.17 19.77
N ASP A 156 -6.95 37.01 19.81
CA ASP A 156 -8.14 36.73 20.64
C ASP A 156 -7.81 35.97 21.94
N GLY A 157 -6.52 35.84 22.29
CA GLY A 157 -6.08 35.17 23.50
C GLY A 157 -5.28 33.87 23.26
N PHE A 158 -5.24 33.03 24.30
CA PHE A 158 -4.49 31.79 24.30
C PHE A 158 -5.32 30.66 23.69
N ALA A 159 -4.87 30.14 22.53
CA ALA A 159 -5.51 29.00 21.85
C ALA A 159 -4.60 27.76 21.87
N TRP A 160 -5.18 26.59 22.15
CA TRP A 160 -4.49 25.33 21.95
C TRP A 160 -4.31 25.06 20.45
N GLY A 161 -3.09 24.79 20.04
CA GLY A 161 -2.84 24.40 18.65
C GLY A 161 -3.32 22.98 18.42
N GLY A 162 -4.35 22.76 17.64
CA GLY A 162 -4.92 21.43 17.33
C GLY A 162 -3.89 20.31 17.05
N ILE A 163 -4.24 19.32 16.24
CA ILE A 163 -3.32 18.28 15.82
C ILE A 163 -2.43 18.77 14.69
N THR A 164 -1.12 18.60 14.80
CA THR A 164 -0.14 18.99 13.77
C THR A 164 0.63 17.79 13.25
N MET A 165 1.15 17.89 12.03
CA MET A 165 2.06 16.90 11.46
C MET A 165 3.46 17.10 12.05
N ALA A 166 3.80 16.31 13.04
CA ALA A 166 5.11 16.30 13.69
C ALA A 166 5.44 14.91 14.24
N PRO A 167 6.73 14.54 14.40
CA PRO A 167 7.12 13.27 14.99
C PRO A 167 6.53 13.08 16.39
N ASN A 168 5.92 11.94 16.63
CA ASN A 168 5.34 11.57 17.92
C ASN A 168 5.81 10.16 18.33
N PRO A 169 6.97 10.05 19.01
CA PRO A 169 7.50 8.77 19.45
C PRO A 169 6.74 8.15 20.62
N ASP A 170 5.83 8.90 21.25
CA ASP A 170 5.06 8.46 22.41
C ASP A 170 3.83 7.59 22.01
N VAL A 171 3.50 7.57 20.72
CA VAL A 171 2.42 6.73 20.17
C VAL A 171 3.03 5.57 19.39
N ALA A 172 2.63 4.35 19.76
CA ALA A 172 3.09 3.14 19.09
C ALA A 172 2.58 3.04 17.66
N CYS A 173 3.42 2.47 16.79
CA CYS A 173 3.07 2.07 15.42
C CYS A 173 3.06 0.54 15.33
N ASP A 174 2.38 -0.02 14.32
CA ASP A 174 2.54 -1.45 14.00
C ASP A 174 3.93 -1.67 13.40
N GLU A 175 4.83 -2.26 14.18
CA GLU A 175 6.21 -2.59 13.76
C GLU A 175 6.30 -3.95 13.05
N ARG A 176 5.18 -4.66 12.87
CA ARG A 176 5.18 -6.00 12.29
C ARG A 176 5.29 -5.94 10.78
N VAL A 177 6.31 -6.59 10.24
CA VAL A 177 6.38 -7.02 8.84
C VAL A 177 5.73 -8.39 8.77
N ARG A 178 4.76 -8.56 7.91
CA ARG A 178 4.14 -9.86 7.61
C ARG A 178 4.48 -10.23 6.18
N ARG A 179 4.98 -11.45 5.96
CA ARG A 179 5.29 -11.98 4.64
C ARG A 179 4.60 -13.32 4.44
N TYR A 180 4.07 -13.51 3.25
CA TYR A 180 3.38 -14.73 2.84
C TYR A 180 4.01 -15.22 1.53
N ASP A 181 4.70 -16.34 1.61
CA ASP A 181 5.32 -17.00 0.47
C ASP A 181 4.34 -18.02 -0.11
N VAL A 182 3.95 -17.85 -1.36
CA VAL A 182 3.13 -18.81 -2.11
C VAL A 182 4.08 -19.80 -2.77
N LEU A 183 4.09 -21.05 -2.28
CA LEU A 183 5.06 -22.07 -2.68
C LEU A 183 4.37 -23.22 -3.42
N ASP A 184 5.02 -23.72 -4.47
CA ASP A 184 4.62 -24.98 -5.10
C ASP A 184 5.05 -26.19 -4.23
N PRO A 185 4.62 -27.42 -4.56
CA PRO A 185 4.98 -28.61 -3.82
C PRO A 185 6.49 -28.93 -3.82
N ALA A 186 7.27 -28.36 -4.75
CA ALA A 186 8.72 -28.47 -4.80
C ALA A 186 9.43 -27.40 -3.96
N GLY A 187 8.69 -26.49 -3.32
CA GLY A 187 9.20 -25.39 -2.51
C GLY A 187 9.64 -24.16 -3.32
N ARG A 188 9.36 -24.12 -4.62
CA ARG A 188 9.63 -22.95 -5.46
C ARG A 188 8.59 -21.87 -5.19
N ARG A 189 9.02 -20.62 -5.04
CA ARG A 189 8.11 -19.46 -4.88
C ARG A 189 7.41 -19.12 -6.18
N LEU A 190 6.10 -19.06 -6.12
CA LEU A 190 5.24 -18.62 -7.22
C LEU A 190 4.88 -17.13 -7.08
N ALA A 191 4.77 -16.64 -5.84
CA ALA A 191 4.56 -15.24 -5.51
C ALA A 191 4.99 -14.96 -4.06
N VAL A 192 5.23 -13.69 -3.75
CA VAL A 192 5.41 -13.20 -2.38
C VAL A 192 4.40 -12.07 -2.14
N LEU A 193 3.64 -12.16 -1.04
CA LEU A 193 2.86 -11.05 -0.54
C LEU A 193 3.54 -10.54 0.74
N TRP A 194 3.56 -9.23 0.95
CA TRP A 194 4.06 -8.69 2.20
C TRP A 194 3.34 -7.42 2.61
N HIS A 195 3.33 -7.15 3.90
CA HIS A 195 2.58 -6.07 4.52
C HIS A 195 3.46 -5.29 5.49
N TYR A 196 3.33 -3.97 5.47
CA TYR A 196 3.91 -3.07 6.47
C TYR A 196 3.10 -1.77 6.58
N ALA A 197 2.93 -1.25 7.80
CA ALA A 197 2.18 -0.03 8.07
C ALA A 197 3.12 1.20 8.10
N CYS A 198 3.50 1.68 6.92
CA CYS A 198 4.30 2.90 6.77
C CYS A 198 3.92 3.62 5.47
N HIS A 199 3.78 4.94 5.52
CA HIS A 199 3.44 5.76 4.35
C HIS A 199 4.61 5.81 3.36
N PRO A 200 4.44 5.45 2.08
CA PRO A 200 5.49 5.53 1.06
C PRO A 200 5.72 6.97 0.59
N THR A 201 6.41 7.75 1.41
CA THR A 201 6.72 9.18 1.19
C THR A 201 8.16 9.52 1.53
N ALA A 202 9.07 8.55 1.42
CA ALA A 202 10.47 8.69 1.84
C ALA A 202 11.41 9.07 0.71
N ALA A 203 11.08 8.75 -0.55
CA ALA A 203 11.95 9.03 -1.69
C ALA A 203 12.32 10.52 -1.75
N PRO A 204 13.63 10.85 -1.86
CA PRO A 204 14.13 12.20 -1.67
C PRO A 204 13.74 13.18 -2.78
N ASP A 205 13.52 12.68 -3.99
CA ASP A 205 13.14 13.50 -5.15
C ASP A 205 11.62 13.47 -5.37
N ARG A 206 10.98 14.60 -5.11
CA ARG A 206 9.53 14.75 -5.24
C ARG A 206 9.02 14.74 -6.68
N LEU A 207 9.90 14.89 -7.65
CA LEU A 207 9.58 14.88 -9.08
C LEU A 207 10.17 13.66 -9.80
N ALA A 208 10.51 12.61 -9.06
CA ALA A 208 10.88 11.33 -9.63
C ALA A 208 9.76 10.30 -9.47
N VAL A 209 9.49 9.55 -10.54
CA VAL A 209 8.64 8.35 -10.47
C VAL A 209 9.37 7.28 -9.67
N SER A 210 8.71 6.66 -8.70
CA SER A 210 9.29 5.61 -7.86
C SER A 210 8.19 4.76 -7.18
N ALA A 211 8.42 3.47 -7.08
CA ALA A 211 7.65 2.57 -6.22
C ALA A 211 7.98 2.74 -4.73
N GLU A 212 8.91 3.65 -4.37
CA GLU A 212 9.31 3.93 -3.00
C GLU A 212 9.93 2.69 -2.30
N PHE A 213 9.88 2.63 -0.97
CA PHE A 213 10.41 1.47 -0.24
C PHE A 213 9.75 0.12 -0.61
N PRO A 214 8.48 0.05 -1.06
CA PRO A 214 7.94 -1.20 -1.58
C PRO A 214 8.72 -1.74 -2.78
N GLY A 215 9.16 -0.86 -3.69
CA GLY A 215 10.01 -1.22 -4.82
C GLY A 215 11.38 -1.76 -4.36
N VAL A 216 12.03 -1.09 -3.39
CA VAL A 216 13.32 -1.56 -2.83
C VAL A 216 13.19 -2.95 -2.19
N ALA A 217 12.11 -3.20 -1.45
CA ALA A 217 11.84 -4.51 -0.88
C ALA A 217 11.53 -5.58 -1.96
N ARG A 218 10.83 -5.20 -3.03
CA ARG A 218 10.57 -6.05 -4.20
C ARG A 218 11.87 -6.52 -4.85
N GLU A 219 12.77 -5.60 -5.15
CA GLU A 219 14.07 -5.93 -5.73
C GLU A 219 14.88 -6.85 -4.80
N ARG A 220 14.91 -6.56 -3.49
CA ARG A 220 15.58 -7.43 -2.52
C ARG A 220 15.01 -8.85 -2.48
N LEU A 221 13.68 -9.00 -2.57
CA LEU A 221 13.03 -10.31 -2.62
C LEU A 221 13.36 -11.05 -3.94
N ARG A 222 13.49 -10.33 -5.06
CA ARG A 222 13.92 -10.89 -6.34
C ARG A 222 15.39 -11.31 -6.33
N ASP A 223 16.26 -10.54 -5.67
CA ASP A 223 17.65 -10.95 -5.45
C ASP A 223 17.76 -12.27 -4.69
N LEU A 224 16.86 -12.51 -3.75
CA LEU A 224 16.85 -13.73 -2.94
C LEU A 224 16.21 -14.94 -3.66
N TYR A 225 15.16 -14.69 -4.44
CA TYR A 225 14.25 -15.76 -4.89
C TYR A 225 14.09 -15.86 -6.41
N GLY A 226 14.76 -14.99 -7.18
CA GLY A 226 14.58 -14.85 -8.63
C GLY A 226 13.35 -13.99 -8.99
N GLU A 227 13.04 -13.95 -10.28
CA GLU A 227 11.92 -13.16 -10.82
C GLU A 227 10.57 -13.70 -10.36
N VAL A 228 10.14 -13.24 -9.20
CA VAL A 228 8.81 -13.56 -8.62
C VAL A 228 7.93 -12.33 -8.55
N PRO A 229 6.61 -12.47 -8.75
CA PRO A 229 5.66 -11.39 -8.45
C PRO A 229 5.67 -11.06 -6.95
N VAL A 230 5.78 -9.76 -6.62
CA VAL A 230 5.84 -9.29 -5.24
C VAL A 230 4.69 -8.31 -4.98
N LEU A 231 3.69 -8.74 -4.24
CA LEU A 231 2.49 -7.99 -3.92
C LEU A 231 2.67 -7.27 -2.58
N PHE A 232 2.79 -5.95 -2.61
CA PHE A 232 2.81 -5.15 -1.39
C PHE A 232 1.39 -4.80 -0.95
N LEU A 233 1.08 -5.07 0.30
CA LEU A 233 -0.19 -4.75 0.96
C LEU A 233 0.04 -3.60 1.95
N GLN A 234 -0.45 -2.43 1.62
CA GLN A 234 -0.31 -1.25 2.45
C GLN A 234 -1.09 -1.42 3.76
N GLY A 235 -0.40 -1.28 4.90
CA GLY A 235 -1.03 -1.29 6.22
C GLY A 235 -1.69 0.05 6.56
N PHE A 236 -2.39 0.11 7.68
CA PHE A 236 -3.04 1.33 8.15
C PHE A 236 -1.99 2.35 8.59
N SER A 237 -1.71 3.30 7.72
CA SER A 237 -0.62 4.26 7.86
C SER A 237 -1.04 5.72 7.74
N GLY A 238 -2.35 6.04 7.80
CA GLY A 238 -2.85 7.40 7.65
C GLY A 238 -2.27 8.41 8.66
N ASP A 239 -1.69 7.93 9.74
CA ASP A 239 -0.98 8.72 10.76
C ASP A 239 0.47 8.26 11.02
N VAL A 240 1.04 7.42 10.14
CA VAL A 240 2.37 6.83 10.27
C VAL A 240 3.22 7.10 9.03
N ARG A 241 4.49 7.44 9.19
CA ARG A 241 5.41 7.69 8.07
C ARG A 241 6.86 7.31 8.42
N PRO A 242 7.78 7.32 7.42
CA PRO A 242 9.22 7.17 7.66
C PRO A 242 9.77 8.20 8.64
N PRO A 243 10.75 7.85 9.52
CA PRO A 243 11.27 8.70 10.58
C PRO A 243 12.33 9.71 10.09
N SER A 244 12.05 10.40 9.00
CA SER A 244 12.92 11.46 8.45
C SER A 244 12.80 12.76 9.27
N ILE A 245 13.48 12.82 10.41
CA ILE A 245 13.33 13.88 11.38
C ILE A 245 14.48 14.87 11.27
N ALA A 246 14.17 16.18 11.22
CA ALA A 246 15.17 17.22 11.38
C ALA A 246 15.55 17.38 12.86
N THR A 247 16.85 17.29 13.12
CA THR A 247 17.41 17.55 14.45
C THR A 247 18.23 18.83 14.40
N TYR A 248 17.78 19.87 15.09
CA TYR A 248 18.58 21.12 15.25
C TYR A 248 19.50 20.98 16.48
N ARG A 249 20.52 20.11 16.38
CA ARG A 249 21.46 19.91 17.51
C ARG A 249 22.20 21.17 17.82
N ASP A 250 22.56 21.97 16.82
CA ASP A 250 23.42 23.15 16.91
C ASP A 250 22.64 24.48 16.87
N ASP A 251 21.28 24.44 16.75
CA ASP A 251 20.44 25.64 16.72
C ASP A 251 19.35 25.57 17.80
N PHE A 252 19.69 26.07 18.99
CA PHE A 252 18.78 26.07 20.14
C PHE A 252 17.51 26.88 19.86
N VAL A 253 17.60 28.00 19.15
CA VAL A 253 16.43 28.86 18.85
C VAL A 253 15.45 28.16 17.91
N ARG A 254 15.95 27.52 16.86
CA ARG A 254 15.10 26.72 15.96
C ARG A 254 14.50 25.52 16.68
N ARG A 255 15.29 24.84 17.50
CA ARG A 255 14.79 23.72 18.31
C ARG A 255 13.67 24.14 19.27
N LEU A 256 13.81 25.32 19.89
CA LEU A 256 12.78 25.83 20.79
C LEU A 256 11.52 26.30 20.06
N ARG A 257 11.68 26.95 18.90
CA ARG A 257 10.56 27.51 18.11
C ARG A 257 9.81 26.46 17.31
N LEU A 258 10.51 25.57 16.61
CA LEU A 258 9.91 24.63 15.66
C LEU A 258 9.66 23.24 16.29
N GLY A 259 10.49 22.84 17.24
CA GLY A 259 10.48 21.50 17.79
C GLY A 259 10.91 20.46 16.73
N PRO A 260 10.77 19.16 17.01
CA PRO A 260 11.03 18.11 16.04
C PRO A 260 10.00 18.22 14.90
N HIS A 261 10.47 18.17 13.66
CA HIS A 261 9.63 18.20 12.47
C HIS A 261 10.19 17.25 11.40
N PHE A 262 9.35 16.88 10.46
CA PHE A 262 9.77 16.06 9.33
C PHE A 262 10.51 16.87 8.28
N ARG A 263 11.45 16.23 7.61
CA ARG A 263 12.13 16.70 6.41
C ARG A 263 12.14 15.60 5.34
N ASP A 264 12.59 15.90 4.16
CA ASP A 264 12.86 14.86 3.17
C ASP A 264 14.17 14.13 3.53
N PHE A 265 14.28 12.84 3.23
CA PHE A 265 15.54 12.13 3.30
C PHE A 265 16.52 12.65 2.24
N THR A 266 17.82 12.56 2.52
CA THR A 266 18.83 12.58 1.45
C THR A 266 18.82 11.24 0.71
N PRO A 267 19.38 11.17 -0.52
CA PRO A 267 19.47 9.89 -1.25
C PRO A 267 20.13 8.77 -0.44
N ASP A 268 21.24 9.06 0.25
CA ASP A 268 21.95 8.08 1.06
C ASP A 268 21.16 7.64 2.31
N GLU A 269 20.40 8.55 2.91
CA GLU A 269 19.54 8.20 4.05
C GLU A 269 18.37 7.32 3.60
N PHE A 270 17.76 7.65 2.47
CA PHE A 270 16.70 6.81 1.88
C PHE A 270 17.22 5.41 1.55
N ALA A 271 18.36 5.32 0.86
CA ALA A 271 18.95 4.03 0.49
C ALA A 271 19.27 3.17 1.73
N ARG A 272 19.87 3.75 2.78
CA ARG A 272 20.14 3.02 4.02
C ARG A 272 18.86 2.59 4.73
N TRP A 273 17.88 3.49 4.86
CA TRP A 273 16.63 3.23 5.57
C TRP A 273 15.79 2.17 4.83
N SER A 274 15.56 2.35 3.53
CA SER A 274 14.75 1.41 2.74
C SER A 274 15.46 0.08 2.54
N GLY A 275 16.79 0.09 2.35
CA GLY A 275 17.60 -1.12 2.28
C GLY A 275 17.54 -1.92 3.58
N SER A 276 17.66 -1.26 4.76
CA SER A 276 17.53 -1.97 6.03
C SER A 276 16.12 -2.54 6.28
N LEU A 277 15.06 -1.87 5.81
CA LEU A 277 13.71 -2.42 5.85
C LEU A 277 13.58 -3.65 4.90
N ALA A 278 14.14 -3.55 3.70
CA ALA A 278 14.15 -4.64 2.73
C ALA A 278 14.87 -5.90 3.27
N GLU A 279 15.98 -5.73 4.03
CA GLU A 279 16.64 -6.84 4.72
C GLU A 279 15.73 -7.48 5.78
N VAL A 280 14.96 -6.69 6.54
CA VAL A 280 13.99 -7.23 7.51
C VAL A 280 12.89 -8.01 6.80
N VAL A 281 12.38 -7.51 5.67
CA VAL A 281 11.37 -8.21 4.86
C VAL A 281 11.92 -9.52 4.30
N GLY A 282 13.15 -9.51 3.75
CA GLY A 282 13.82 -10.69 3.22
C GLY A 282 14.15 -11.75 4.29
N GLY A 283 14.52 -11.28 5.50
CA GLY A 283 14.87 -12.13 6.65
C GLY A 283 13.71 -12.52 7.55
N ALA A 284 12.44 -12.24 7.20
CA ALA A 284 11.30 -12.61 8.04
C ALA A 284 11.24 -14.12 8.29
N GLU A 285 11.10 -14.49 9.57
CA GLU A 285 11.14 -15.88 10.02
C GLU A 285 9.75 -16.54 9.90
N SER A 286 9.72 -17.82 9.55
CA SER A 286 8.48 -18.58 9.47
C SER A 286 7.79 -18.69 10.82
N VAL A 287 6.50 -18.31 10.87
CA VAL A 287 5.66 -18.40 12.06
C VAL A 287 4.61 -19.50 11.95
N GLU A 288 4.19 -19.82 10.73
CA GLU A 288 3.16 -20.81 10.47
C GLU A 288 3.29 -21.39 9.06
N THR A 289 3.12 -22.71 8.96
CA THR A 289 2.93 -23.42 7.69
C THR A 289 1.48 -23.87 7.59
N GLY A 290 0.63 -23.03 6.98
CA GLY A 290 -0.76 -23.37 6.81
C GLY A 290 -0.97 -24.40 5.71
N GLN A 291 -1.51 -25.58 6.03
CA GLN A 291 -2.15 -26.40 5.01
C GLN A 291 -3.42 -25.70 4.54
N THR A 292 -3.54 -25.47 3.25
CA THR A 292 -4.69 -24.81 2.61
C THR A 292 -5.96 -25.68 2.56
N ALA A 293 -6.23 -26.41 3.64
CA ALA A 293 -7.44 -27.23 3.75
C ALA A 293 -8.69 -26.41 4.15
N SER A 294 -8.53 -25.15 4.52
CA SER A 294 -9.65 -24.28 4.87
C SER A 294 -10.32 -23.72 3.62
N PRO A 295 -11.66 -23.62 3.58
CA PRO A 295 -12.34 -23.00 2.47
C PRO A 295 -11.88 -21.53 2.32
N ILE A 296 -11.74 -21.08 1.07
CA ILE A 296 -11.43 -19.69 0.77
C ILE A 296 -12.61 -18.83 1.24
N VAL A 297 -12.32 -17.89 2.13
CA VAL A 297 -13.29 -16.88 2.54
C VAL A 297 -13.05 -15.63 1.72
N ASN A 298 -14.07 -15.17 1.02
CA ASN A 298 -14.07 -13.85 0.39
C ASN A 298 -15.44 -13.20 0.61
N ARG A 299 -15.46 -12.06 1.26
CA ARG A 299 -16.68 -11.29 1.52
C ARG A 299 -16.40 -9.82 1.32
N ARG A 300 -17.21 -9.18 0.49
CA ARG A 300 -17.18 -7.74 0.26
C ARG A 300 -18.54 -7.13 0.61
N ILE A 301 -18.53 -5.98 1.26
CA ILE A 301 -19.70 -5.16 1.56
C ILE A 301 -19.42 -3.70 1.23
N GLU A 302 -20.45 -2.98 0.85
CA GLU A 302 -20.42 -1.53 0.64
C GLU A 302 -21.27 -0.87 1.74
N VAL A 303 -20.67 0.07 2.46
CA VAL A 303 -21.32 0.78 3.56
C VAL A 303 -21.47 2.26 3.16
N PRO A 304 -22.65 2.88 3.34
CA PRO A 304 -22.82 4.30 3.02
C PRO A 304 -21.76 5.17 3.70
N ALA A 305 -21.06 6.00 2.92
CA ALA A 305 -20.00 6.88 3.43
C ALA A 305 -20.49 7.87 4.48
N SER A 306 -21.80 8.20 4.47
CA SER A 306 -22.46 9.05 5.48
C SER A 306 -22.44 8.47 6.90
N GLN A 307 -22.15 7.18 7.07
CA GLN A 307 -21.95 6.58 8.39
C GLN A 307 -20.58 6.93 8.99
N PHE A 308 -19.62 7.39 8.19
CA PHE A 308 -18.25 7.69 8.60
C PHE A 308 -17.89 9.17 8.48
N PHE A 309 -18.52 9.88 7.53
CA PHE A 309 -18.14 11.25 7.18
C PHE A 309 -19.35 12.15 7.11
N GLU A 310 -19.33 13.25 7.90
CA GLU A 310 -20.30 14.34 7.72
C GLU A 310 -20.06 14.99 6.33
N GLY A 311 -21.16 15.21 5.60
CA GLY A 311 -21.10 15.82 4.25
C GLY A 311 -20.65 14.88 3.14
N ALA A 312 -20.64 13.56 3.36
CA ALA A 312 -20.42 12.59 2.30
C ALA A 312 -21.40 12.80 1.13
N ALA A 313 -20.91 12.66 -0.10
CA ALA A 313 -21.75 12.80 -1.28
C ALA A 313 -22.90 11.77 -1.26
N PRO A 314 -24.11 12.13 -1.72
CA PRO A 314 -25.22 11.19 -1.79
C PRO A 314 -24.87 9.95 -2.62
N GLY A 315 -25.09 8.76 -2.07
CA GLY A 315 -24.79 7.48 -2.74
C GLY A 315 -23.34 7.04 -2.65
N ALA A 316 -22.43 7.84 -2.07
CA ALA A 316 -21.05 7.42 -1.84
C ALA A 316 -20.99 6.29 -0.81
N THR A 317 -20.15 5.28 -1.08
CA THR A 317 -19.93 4.13 -0.20
C THR A 317 -18.44 3.98 0.16
N VAL A 318 -18.18 3.30 1.27
CA VAL A 318 -16.87 2.75 1.65
C VAL A 318 -16.93 1.25 1.51
N SER A 319 -16.03 0.70 0.71
CA SER A 319 -15.91 -0.74 0.49
C SER A 319 -15.12 -1.39 1.60
N PHE A 320 -15.60 -2.51 2.11
CA PHE A 320 -14.89 -3.41 3.01
C PHE A 320 -14.80 -4.79 2.37
N GLN A 321 -13.62 -5.37 2.34
CA GLN A 321 -13.43 -6.72 1.83
C GLN A 321 -12.58 -7.54 2.80
N ARG A 322 -13.04 -8.78 3.09
CA ARG A 322 -12.28 -9.77 3.84
C ARG A 322 -11.92 -10.92 2.93
N ILE A 323 -10.65 -11.34 2.95
CA ILE A 323 -10.17 -12.55 2.30
C ILE A 323 -9.44 -13.39 3.34
N ALA A 324 -9.66 -14.71 3.32
CA ALA A 324 -8.84 -15.68 4.06
C ALA A 324 -8.43 -16.81 3.11
N LEU A 325 -7.13 -17.08 3.06
CA LEU A 325 -6.46 -18.10 2.24
C LEU A 325 -5.41 -18.82 3.11
N GLY A 326 -5.79 -19.91 3.78
CA GLY A 326 -4.90 -20.55 4.75
C GLY A 326 -4.48 -19.54 5.84
N PRO A 327 -3.17 -19.34 6.07
CA PRO A 327 -2.69 -18.40 7.08
C PRO A 327 -2.80 -16.91 6.68
N LEU A 328 -3.13 -16.61 5.43
CA LEU A 328 -3.31 -15.23 4.95
C LEU A 328 -4.72 -14.76 5.24
N HIS A 329 -4.87 -13.88 6.23
CA HIS A 329 -6.12 -13.19 6.53
C HIS A 329 -5.97 -11.70 6.25
N MET A 330 -6.80 -11.16 5.36
CA MET A 330 -6.77 -9.75 4.96
C MET A 330 -8.12 -9.09 5.20
N VAL A 331 -8.09 -7.87 5.70
CA VAL A 331 -9.24 -6.96 5.71
C VAL A 331 -8.82 -5.67 5.01
N GLY A 332 -9.49 -5.35 3.91
CA GLY A 332 -9.27 -4.13 3.15
C GLY A 332 -10.42 -3.15 3.32
N VAL A 333 -10.07 -1.87 3.31
CA VAL A 333 -11.04 -0.76 3.44
C VAL A 333 -10.78 0.24 2.32
N GLY A 334 -11.83 0.69 1.66
CA GLY A 334 -11.78 1.71 0.61
C GLY A 334 -11.53 3.13 1.16
N ALA A 335 -10.61 3.26 2.13
CA ALA A 335 -10.22 4.52 2.77
C ALA A 335 -8.78 4.43 3.29
N GLU A 336 -8.14 5.59 3.50
CA GLU A 336 -6.86 5.67 4.20
C GLU A 336 -7.11 5.68 5.72
N LEU A 337 -6.88 4.54 6.37
CA LEU A 337 -7.11 4.37 7.79
C LEU A 337 -5.88 4.75 8.63
N VAL A 338 -6.13 5.33 9.81
CA VAL A 338 -5.12 5.58 10.82
C VAL A 338 -4.78 4.29 11.59
N SER A 339 -3.57 4.24 12.15
CA SER A 339 -3.01 3.05 12.81
C SER A 339 -3.86 2.50 13.98
N ALA A 340 -4.64 3.36 14.64
CA ALA A 340 -5.52 2.96 15.74
C ALA A 340 -6.57 1.91 15.36
N TYR A 341 -6.99 1.88 14.09
CA TYR A 341 -7.94 0.86 13.61
C TYR A 341 -7.35 -0.54 13.50
N GLN A 342 -6.01 -0.67 13.45
CA GLN A 342 -5.33 -1.97 13.45
C GLN A 342 -5.66 -2.76 14.73
N ALA A 343 -5.45 -2.16 15.89
CA ALA A 343 -5.73 -2.80 17.17
C ALA A 343 -7.22 -3.17 17.33
N LEU A 344 -8.11 -2.27 16.88
CA LEU A 344 -9.56 -2.50 16.91
C LEU A 344 -9.97 -3.71 16.05
N LEU A 345 -9.39 -3.84 14.85
CA LEU A 345 -9.68 -4.99 13.99
C LEU A 345 -9.12 -6.30 14.55
N GLU A 346 -7.96 -6.26 15.18
CA GLU A 346 -7.37 -7.45 15.83
C GLU A 346 -8.20 -7.90 17.03
N GLU A 347 -8.71 -6.97 17.84
CA GLU A 347 -9.64 -7.26 18.93
C GLU A 347 -10.93 -7.91 18.41
N CYS A 348 -11.56 -7.30 17.38
CA CYS A 348 -12.75 -7.87 16.76
C CYS A 348 -12.51 -9.23 16.09
N ALA A 349 -11.31 -9.50 15.60
CA ALA A 349 -10.97 -10.79 14.98
C ALA A 349 -10.72 -11.88 16.03
N GLY A 350 -10.19 -11.54 17.22
CA GLY A 350 -10.02 -12.46 18.33
C GLY A 350 -11.34 -12.90 18.97
N ASP A 351 -12.39 -12.08 18.87
CA ASP A 351 -13.74 -12.42 19.38
C ASP A 351 -14.57 -13.24 18.37
N ALA A 352 -14.03 -13.56 17.20
CA ALA A 352 -14.74 -14.21 16.08
C ALA A 352 -14.34 -15.69 15.88
N GLU A 353 -13.98 -16.41 16.97
CA GLU A 353 -13.81 -17.87 16.99
C GLU A 353 -15.14 -18.63 16.90
#